data_3d5b71ca9fd02bd37612a62585596cb8
#
_entry.id   3d5b71ca9fd02bd37612a62585596cb8
#
_cell.length_a   1.000
_cell.length_b   1.000
_cell.length_c   1.000
_cell.angle_alpha   90.00
_cell.angle_beta   90.00
_cell.angle_gamma   90.00
#
_symmetry.space_group_name_H-M   'P 1'
#
loop_
_entity.id
_entity.type
_entity.pdbx_description
1 polymer ?
#
loop_
_entity_poly.entity_id
_entity_poly.type
_entity_poly.pdbx_seq_one_letter_code
_entity_poly.pdbx_strand_id
1 'polypeptide(L)'
;NLIDEGATIPFIARYRKEVTGSLDDEQLRTLDTRLTALRNLEERREKIRAAITEQGKMTEALGAQLDAAETLVQLEDIYLPYRPKRSTRATVAMERGLGELADLIWAQKTEKSLEEEAEHFISEEKGIGTAALCIQGALDILAERFSDARVIRSYVRDTTKRGGQLCAARREQKGSAEKQNEAEKEREKRAVYETYYDFREPLMKATGYRVLAMNRGEKEKILRVYIEAPSEEILSTLRSRLIKAENKNTAEAMDRAITDSYVRLMAPAVERDIRNELTEAAETGAIEVFRKNLHQLLMQPPIAGEVVLGWDPAFRTGCKLAVVDETGKVLDTAVVYPTMPTNEKKQRAAAEKLREFIEKYGVTLIS
;
A
#
# COMPACT_ATOMS: atom_id res chain seq x y z
N ASN A 1 15.64 18.88 -16.17
CA ASN A 1 16.00 20.28 -16.37
C ASN A 1 15.19 21.19 -15.43
N LEU A 2 14.11 21.87 -15.84
CA LEU A 2 13.40 22.81 -14.94
C LEU A 2 12.93 22.19 -13.61
N ILE A 3 12.43 20.95 -13.63
CA ILE A 3 12.07 20.20 -12.42
C ILE A 3 13.31 19.92 -11.56
N ASP A 4 14.43 19.56 -12.19
CA ASP A 4 15.69 19.27 -11.50
C ASP A 4 16.34 20.52 -10.90
N GLU A 5 16.04 21.68 -11.46
CA GLU A 5 16.44 23.00 -10.95
C GLU A 5 15.55 23.48 -9.79
N GLY A 6 14.57 22.65 -9.38
CA GLY A 6 13.67 22.93 -8.26
C GLY A 6 12.45 23.80 -8.61
N ALA A 7 12.17 24.01 -9.90
CA ALA A 7 11.00 24.76 -10.31
C ALA A 7 9.72 23.94 -10.05
N THR A 8 8.72 24.56 -9.42
CA THR A 8 7.43 23.90 -9.16
C THR A 8 6.59 23.78 -10.43
N ILE A 9 5.77 22.75 -10.53
CA ILE A 9 4.88 22.53 -11.68
C ILE A 9 4.01 23.76 -12.01
N PRO A 10 3.33 24.41 -11.02
CA PRO A 10 2.58 25.63 -11.30
C PRO A 10 3.44 26.78 -11.83
N PHE A 11 4.69 26.90 -11.38
CA PHE A 11 5.62 27.90 -11.89
C PHE A 11 6.00 27.62 -13.36
N ILE A 12 6.30 26.36 -13.68
CA ILE A 12 6.63 25.95 -15.05
C ILE A 12 5.43 26.20 -15.98
N ALA A 13 4.24 25.76 -15.58
CA ALA A 13 3.01 25.93 -16.36
C ALA A 13 2.68 27.39 -16.64
N ARG A 14 2.99 28.28 -15.71
CA ARG A 14 2.65 29.71 -15.82
C ARG A 14 3.71 30.54 -16.49
N TYR A 15 4.97 30.31 -16.16
CA TYR A 15 6.09 31.20 -16.48
C TYR A 15 7.16 30.63 -17.42
N ARG A 16 7.01 29.37 -17.86
CA ARG A 16 7.97 28.68 -18.73
C ARG A 16 7.31 27.98 -19.92
N LYS A 17 6.20 28.55 -20.41
CA LYS A 17 5.45 28.02 -21.57
C LYS A 17 6.32 27.91 -22.83
N GLU A 18 7.21 28.86 -23.02
CA GLU A 18 8.13 28.91 -24.15
C GLU A 18 9.10 27.71 -24.18
N VAL A 19 9.48 27.18 -22.99
CA VAL A 19 10.41 26.04 -22.87
C VAL A 19 9.66 24.72 -22.99
N THR A 20 8.41 24.68 -22.53
CA THR A 20 7.60 23.44 -22.47
C THR A 20 6.73 23.21 -23.70
N GLY A 21 6.74 24.15 -24.67
CA GLY A 21 5.83 24.07 -25.81
C GLY A 21 4.36 24.25 -25.40
N SER A 22 4.11 25.07 -24.37
CA SER A 22 2.78 25.39 -23.84
C SER A 22 2.06 24.22 -23.15
N LEU A 23 2.78 23.28 -22.58
CA LEU A 23 2.19 22.26 -21.73
C LEU A 23 1.39 22.90 -20.59
N ASP A 24 0.21 22.40 -20.35
CA ASP A 24 -0.65 22.84 -19.25
C ASP A 24 -0.24 22.18 -17.90
N ASP A 25 -0.87 22.61 -16.81
CA ASP A 25 -0.57 22.14 -15.46
C ASP A 25 -0.87 20.63 -15.30
N GLU A 26 -1.91 20.12 -15.96
CA GLU A 26 -2.31 18.71 -15.88
C GLU A 26 -1.32 17.81 -16.62
N GLN A 27 -0.89 18.23 -17.81
CA GLN A 27 0.11 17.55 -18.60
C GLN A 27 1.47 17.50 -17.86
N LEU A 28 1.86 18.64 -17.28
CA LEU A 28 3.11 18.73 -16.50
C LEU A 28 3.07 17.87 -15.23
N ARG A 29 1.93 17.79 -14.53
CA ARG A 29 1.76 16.90 -13.36
C ARG A 29 1.82 15.44 -13.76
N THR A 30 1.19 15.07 -14.86
CA THR A 30 1.25 13.70 -15.41
C THR A 30 2.68 13.32 -15.76
N LEU A 31 3.41 14.23 -16.41
CA LEU A 31 4.82 14.05 -16.75
C LEU A 31 5.69 13.92 -15.50
N ASP A 32 5.52 14.77 -14.50
CA ASP A 32 6.26 14.74 -13.24
C ASP A 32 6.02 13.45 -12.47
N THR A 33 4.76 13.02 -12.37
CA THR A 33 4.41 11.75 -11.73
C THR A 33 5.08 10.57 -12.43
N ARG A 34 5.05 10.55 -13.77
CA ARG A 34 5.69 9.48 -14.55
C ARG A 34 7.21 9.52 -14.45
N LEU A 35 7.79 10.71 -14.50
CA LEU A 35 9.23 10.92 -14.35
C LEU A 35 9.72 10.45 -12.99
N THR A 36 9.01 10.82 -11.93
CA THR A 36 9.33 10.40 -10.55
C THR A 36 9.24 8.88 -10.41
N ALA A 37 8.20 8.25 -10.96
CA ALA A 37 8.07 6.80 -10.94
C ALA A 37 9.23 6.10 -11.67
N LEU A 38 9.62 6.59 -12.84
CA LEU A 38 10.75 6.05 -13.60
C LEU A 38 12.09 6.26 -12.89
N ARG A 39 12.31 7.41 -12.26
CA ARG A 39 13.51 7.68 -11.46
C ARG A 39 13.62 6.75 -10.26
N ASN A 40 12.52 6.55 -9.54
CA ASN A 40 12.48 5.61 -8.41
C ASN A 40 12.78 4.18 -8.88
N LEU A 41 12.25 3.79 -10.04
CA LEU A 41 12.52 2.48 -10.63
C LEU A 41 14.02 2.34 -10.96
N GLU A 42 14.61 3.34 -11.61
CA GLU A 42 16.02 3.32 -11.99
C GLU A 42 16.95 3.34 -10.77
N GLU A 43 16.71 4.22 -9.81
CA GLU A 43 17.46 4.26 -8.55
C GLU A 43 17.43 2.91 -7.84
N ARG A 44 16.23 2.26 -7.83
CA ARG A 44 16.08 0.94 -7.22
C ARG A 44 16.84 -0.13 -8.00
N ARG A 45 16.79 -0.08 -9.34
CA ARG A 45 17.54 -0.98 -10.23
C ARG A 45 19.04 -0.92 -9.96
N GLU A 46 19.59 0.29 -9.88
CA GLU A 46 21.02 0.49 -9.62
C GLU A 46 21.43 -0.01 -8.22
N LYS A 47 20.62 0.24 -7.19
CA LYS A 47 20.87 -0.30 -5.84
C LYS A 47 20.89 -1.83 -5.83
N ILE A 48 19.96 -2.45 -6.53
CA ILE A 48 19.87 -3.91 -6.65
C ILE A 48 21.08 -4.45 -7.42
N ARG A 49 21.43 -3.83 -8.54
CA ARG A 49 22.59 -4.18 -9.35
C ARG A 49 23.88 -4.14 -8.53
N ALA A 50 24.08 -3.05 -7.79
CA ALA A 50 25.25 -2.89 -6.91
C ALA A 50 25.30 -3.98 -5.84
N ALA A 51 24.19 -4.25 -5.16
CA ALA A 51 24.11 -5.26 -4.11
C ALA A 51 24.41 -6.70 -4.60
N ILE A 52 23.93 -7.05 -5.81
CA ILE A 52 24.20 -8.36 -6.39
C ILE A 52 25.64 -8.46 -6.89
N THR A 53 26.20 -7.38 -7.43
CA THR A 53 27.58 -7.31 -7.88
C THR A 53 28.56 -7.45 -6.70
N GLU A 54 28.27 -6.79 -5.57
CA GLU A 54 29.05 -6.91 -4.34
C GLU A 54 29.10 -8.37 -3.81
N GLN A 55 28.02 -9.13 -4.02
CA GLN A 55 27.96 -10.55 -3.68
C GLN A 55 28.68 -11.45 -4.69
N GLY A 56 29.23 -10.90 -5.78
CA GLY A 56 29.90 -11.67 -6.83
C GLY A 56 28.94 -12.58 -7.64
N LYS A 57 27.62 -12.32 -7.60
CA LYS A 57 26.59 -13.16 -8.22
C LYS A 57 25.98 -12.53 -9.48
N MET A 58 26.48 -11.38 -9.93
CA MET A 58 26.00 -10.73 -11.14
C MET A 58 26.42 -11.53 -12.38
N THR A 59 25.45 -11.86 -13.23
CA THR A 59 25.65 -12.50 -14.53
C THR A 59 25.07 -11.60 -15.63
N GLU A 60 25.52 -11.78 -16.87
CA GLU A 60 24.97 -11.05 -18.01
C GLU A 60 23.46 -11.27 -18.21
N ALA A 61 23.00 -12.52 -18.06
CA ALA A 61 21.58 -12.84 -18.11
C ALA A 61 20.75 -12.16 -17.01
N LEU A 62 21.29 -12.06 -15.79
CA LEU A 62 20.63 -11.39 -14.68
C LEU A 62 20.59 -9.87 -14.89
N GLY A 63 21.69 -9.29 -15.44
CA GLY A 63 21.72 -7.89 -15.85
C GLY A 63 20.62 -7.57 -16.86
N ALA A 64 20.48 -8.36 -17.90
CA ALA A 64 19.42 -8.22 -18.90
C ALA A 64 17.99 -8.34 -18.28
N GLN A 65 17.79 -9.21 -17.30
CA GLN A 65 16.50 -9.30 -16.60
C GLN A 65 16.19 -8.05 -15.75
N LEU A 66 17.20 -7.48 -15.09
CA LEU A 66 17.06 -6.23 -14.35
C LEU A 66 16.72 -5.07 -15.29
N ASP A 67 17.35 -5.00 -16.45
CA ASP A 67 17.10 -3.96 -17.45
C ASP A 67 15.71 -4.07 -18.08
N ALA A 68 15.23 -5.28 -18.29
CA ALA A 68 13.89 -5.55 -18.82
C ALA A 68 12.74 -5.35 -17.81
N ALA A 69 13.04 -5.15 -16.53
CA ALA A 69 12.01 -4.94 -15.51
C ALA A 69 11.38 -3.55 -15.62
N GLU A 70 10.08 -3.50 -15.82
CA GLU A 70 9.30 -2.27 -16.01
C GLU A 70 8.64 -1.76 -14.71
N THR A 71 8.62 -2.58 -13.66
CA THR A 71 7.98 -2.25 -12.39
C THR A 71 8.88 -2.57 -11.19
N LEU A 72 8.67 -1.84 -10.08
CA LEU A 72 9.36 -2.11 -8.81
C LEU A 72 9.11 -3.56 -8.33
N VAL A 73 7.90 -4.08 -8.54
CA VAL A 73 7.54 -5.46 -8.16
C VAL A 73 8.41 -6.47 -8.90
N GLN A 74 8.60 -6.29 -10.21
CA GLN A 74 9.47 -7.16 -11.00
C GLN A 74 10.94 -7.08 -10.54
N LEU A 75 11.44 -5.89 -10.20
CA LEU A 75 12.78 -5.71 -9.65
C LEU A 75 12.95 -6.41 -8.30
N GLU A 76 11.98 -6.28 -7.40
CA GLU A 76 12.02 -6.93 -6.09
C GLU A 76 11.94 -8.47 -6.23
N ASP A 77 11.13 -8.98 -7.15
CA ASP A 77 11.06 -10.42 -7.42
C ASP A 77 12.38 -10.99 -7.98
N ILE A 78 13.10 -10.21 -8.81
CA ILE A 78 14.44 -10.59 -9.29
C ILE A 78 15.47 -10.55 -8.15
N TYR A 79 15.37 -9.54 -7.27
CA TYR A 79 16.30 -9.32 -6.16
C TYR A 79 16.10 -10.30 -5.00
N LEU A 80 14.90 -10.83 -4.83
CA LEU A 80 14.52 -11.63 -3.65
C LEU A 80 15.51 -12.76 -3.30
N PRO A 81 16.02 -13.56 -4.27
CA PRO A 81 17.01 -14.61 -3.98
C PRO A 81 18.36 -14.07 -3.50
N TYR A 82 18.70 -12.83 -3.84
CA TYR A 82 19.99 -12.18 -3.53
C TYR A 82 19.93 -11.26 -2.32
N ARG A 83 18.71 -10.99 -1.83
CA ARG A 83 18.52 -10.12 -0.68
C ARG A 83 19.18 -10.73 0.56
N PRO A 84 20.03 -9.97 1.31
CA PRO A 84 20.59 -10.43 2.57
C PRO A 84 19.46 -10.85 3.51
N LYS A 85 19.42 -12.13 3.82
CA LYS A 85 18.40 -12.69 4.71
C LYS A 85 18.94 -12.69 6.14
N ARG A 86 18.08 -12.40 7.10
CA ARG A 86 18.35 -12.73 8.50
C ARG A 86 18.43 -14.27 8.61
N SER A 87 19.06 -14.78 9.67
CA SER A 87 19.09 -16.22 9.93
C SER A 87 17.68 -16.81 9.82
N THR A 88 17.46 -17.66 8.81
CA THR A 88 16.21 -18.38 8.57
C THR A 88 16.38 -19.84 8.93
N ARG A 89 15.28 -20.61 9.03
CA ARG A 89 15.36 -22.06 9.22
C ARG A 89 16.19 -22.73 8.11
N ALA A 90 16.02 -22.24 6.87
CA ALA A 90 16.76 -22.77 5.72
C ALA A 90 18.25 -22.41 5.78
N THR A 91 18.64 -21.18 6.18
CA THR A 91 20.07 -20.84 6.32
C THR A 91 20.75 -21.67 7.41
N VAL A 92 20.07 -21.86 8.55
CA VAL A 92 20.58 -22.74 9.61
C VAL A 92 20.72 -24.18 9.13
N ALA A 93 19.77 -24.70 8.35
CA ALA A 93 19.84 -26.04 7.80
C ALA A 93 20.96 -26.17 6.75
N MET A 94 21.20 -25.13 5.95
CA MET A 94 22.33 -25.06 4.99
C MET A 94 23.69 -25.07 5.72
N GLU A 95 23.86 -24.27 6.77
CA GLU A 95 25.06 -24.23 7.61
C GLU A 95 25.36 -25.61 8.26
N ARG A 96 24.31 -26.34 8.57
CA ARG A 96 24.42 -27.72 9.11
C ARG A 96 24.77 -28.76 8.04
N GLY A 97 24.80 -28.39 6.75
CA GLY A 97 25.17 -29.25 5.63
C GLY A 97 24.02 -30.06 5.03
N LEU A 98 22.76 -29.67 5.28
CA LEU A 98 21.58 -30.39 4.77
C LEU A 98 21.21 -29.99 3.32
N GLY A 99 22.03 -29.18 2.65
CA GLY A 99 21.82 -28.79 1.26
C GLY A 99 21.79 -29.96 0.29
N GLU A 100 22.70 -30.93 0.45
CA GLU A 100 22.77 -32.11 -0.41
C GLU A 100 21.55 -33.02 -0.23
N LEU A 101 21.03 -33.18 1.01
CA LEU A 101 19.77 -33.91 1.23
C LEU A 101 18.58 -33.19 0.58
N ALA A 102 18.53 -31.85 0.65
CA ALA A 102 17.52 -31.08 -0.05
C ALA A 102 17.62 -31.25 -1.58
N ASP A 103 18.82 -31.29 -2.14
CA ASP A 103 19.06 -31.55 -3.58
C ASP A 103 18.64 -32.96 -4.00
N LEU A 104 18.88 -33.96 -3.16
CA LEU A 104 18.42 -35.32 -3.35
C LEU A 104 16.88 -35.39 -3.40
N ILE A 105 16.20 -34.77 -2.44
CA ILE A 105 14.73 -34.72 -2.41
C ILE A 105 14.20 -33.97 -3.64
N TRP A 106 14.83 -32.86 -4.01
CA TRP A 106 14.46 -32.09 -5.20
C TRP A 106 14.59 -32.90 -6.50
N ALA A 107 15.68 -33.66 -6.64
CA ALA A 107 15.93 -34.49 -7.83
C ALA A 107 14.88 -35.58 -8.02
N GLN A 108 14.28 -36.06 -6.90
CA GLN A 108 13.24 -37.11 -6.88
C GLN A 108 13.65 -38.36 -7.68
N LYS A 109 14.86 -38.85 -7.40
CA LYS A 109 15.44 -40.01 -8.10
C LYS A 109 15.86 -41.16 -7.18
N THR A 110 15.80 -40.96 -5.85
CA THR A 110 16.23 -41.96 -4.90
C THR A 110 15.31 -43.20 -4.90
N GLU A 111 15.89 -44.36 -4.86
CA GLU A 111 15.20 -45.66 -4.70
C GLU A 111 15.07 -46.06 -3.22
N LYS A 112 15.86 -45.44 -2.33
CA LYS A 112 15.84 -45.66 -0.90
C LYS A 112 14.77 -44.84 -0.20
N SER A 113 14.45 -45.23 1.02
CA SER A 113 13.60 -44.40 1.87
C SER A 113 14.32 -43.10 2.27
N LEU A 114 13.57 -42.03 2.55
CA LEU A 114 14.19 -40.76 2.95
C LEU A 114 14.88 -40.88 4.32
N GLU A 115 14.43 -41.77 5.18
CA GLU A 115 15.04 -42.06 6.49
C GLU A 115 16.42 -42.64 6.29
N GLU A 116 16.57 -43.60 5.39
CA GLU A 116 17.87 -44.22 5.05
C GLU A 116 18.86 -43.20 4.44
N GLU A 117 18.36 -42.34 3.54
CA GLU A 117 19.18 -41.25 2.96
C GLU A 117 19.59 -40.22 4.02
N ALA A 118 18.69 -39.90 4.95
CA ALA A 118 18.91 -38.89 5.99
C ALA A 118 19.88 -39.36 7.07
N GLU A 119 20.02 -40.68 7.31
CA GLU A 119 20.99 -41.23 8.28
C GLU A 119 22.42 -40.76 7.97
N HIS A 120 22.78 -40.58 6.70
CA HIS A 120 24.12 -40.12 6.30
C HIS A 120 24.40 -38.65 6.68
N PHE A 121 23.40 -37.90 7.05
CA PHE A 121 23.49 -36.46 7.42
C PHE A 121 23.39 -36.25 8.93
N ILE A 122 23.24 -37.28 9.73
CA ILE A 122 23.20 -37.19 11.21
C ILE A 122 24.56 -36.72 11.71
N SER A 123 24.58 -35.65 12.50
CA SER A 123 25.80 -35.14 13.14
C SER A 123 25.46 -34.48 14.48
N GLU A 124 25.89 -35.09 15.56
CA GLU A 124 25.71 -34.52 16.90
C GLU A 124 26.47 -33.18 17.06
N GLU A 125 27.63 -33.05 16.43
CA GLU A 125 28.43 -31.82 16.44
C GLU A 125 27.69 -30.62 15.84
N LYS A 126 26.85 -30.90 14.83
CA LYS A 126 26.00 -29.88 14.18
C LYS A 126 24.62 -29.76 14.80
N GLY A 127 24.36 -30.45 15.90
CA GLY A 127 23.07 -30.43 16.60
C GLY A 127 21.94 -31.11 15.84
N ILE A 128 22.26 -32.15 15.05
CA ILE A 128 21.29 -32.94 14.29
C ILE A 128 21.42 -34.40 14.71
N GLY A 129 20.70 -34.82 15.72
CA GLY A 129 20.78 -36.15 16.30
C GLY A 129 19.83 -37.19 15.68
N THR A 130 18.98 -36.86 14.73
CA THR A 130 17.99 -37.77 14.15
C THR A 130 17.76 -37.54 12.68
N ALA A 131 17.42 -38.61 11.92
CA ALA A 131 17.04 -38.55 10.53
C ALA A 131 15.84 -37.60 10.28
N ALA A 132 14.87 -37.58 11.20
CA ALA A 132 13.71 -36.70 11.14
C ALA A 132 14.11 -35.20 11.17
N LEU A 133 15.10 -34.80 11.95
CA LEU A 133 15.63 -33.43 11.98
C LEU A 133 16.40 -33.11 10.70
N CYS A 134 17.11 -34.08 10.10
CA CYS A 134 17.77 -33.91 8.82
C CYS A 134 16.73 -33.65 7.71
N ILE A 135 15.69 -34.47 7.64
CA ILE A 135 14.59 -34.34 6.67
C ILE A 135 13.90 -32.97 6.87
N GLN A 136 13.56 -32.60 8.11
CA GLN A 136 12.89 -31.32 8.36
C GLN A 136 13.74 -30.12 7.91
N GLY A 137 15.06 -30.14 8.17
CA GLY A 137 15.95 -29.09 7.70
C GLY A 137 16.04 -29.03 6.16
N ALA A 138 16.10 -30.19 5.50
CA ALA A 138 16.04 -30.25 4.03
C ALA A 138 14.73 -29.71 3.46
N LEU A 139 13.59 -29.99 4.12
CA LEU A 139 12.28 -29.41 3.73
C LEU A 139 12.22 -27.91 3.95
N ASP A 140 12.82 -27.38 5.02
CA ASP A 140 12.90 -25.93 5.24
C ASP A 140 13.70 -25.24 4.13
N ILE A 141 14.79 -25.87 3.63
CA ILE A 141 15.57 -25.38 2.49
C ILE A 141 14.69 -25.38 1.21
N LEU A 142 14.00 -26.49 0.95
CA LEU A 142 13.11 -26.59 -0.23
C LEU A 142 11.96 -25.58 -0.19
N ALA A 143 11.34 -25.41 0.97
CA ALA A 143 10.26 -24.44 1.13
C ALA A 143 10.72 -23.01 0.79
N GLU A 144 11.93 -22.63 1.20
CA GLU A 144 12.49 -21.33 0.85
C GLU A 144 12.83 -21.23 -0.65
N ARG A 145 13.41 -22.27 -1.25
CA ARG A 145 13.67 -22.33 -2.70
C ARG A 145 12.40 -22.15 -3.54
N PHE A 146 11.29 -22.81 -3.13
CA PHE A 146 9.99 -22.63 -3.81
C PHE A 146 9.48 -21.19 -3.68
N SER A 147 9.58 -20.63 -2.49
CA SER A 147 9.13 -19.27 -2.22
C SER A 147 9.95 -18.21 -2.97
N ASP A 148 11.24 -18.47 -3.23
CA ASP A 148 12.14 -17.59 -3.95
C ASP A 148 12.04 -17.75 -5.48
N ALA A 149 11.45 -18.85 -5.94
CA ALA A 149 11.31 -19.12 -7.38
C ALA A 149 10.30 -18.14 -8.01
N ARG A 150 10.80 -17.22 -8.84
CA ARG A 150 10.01 -16.17 -9.50
C ARG A 150 8.76 -16.71 -10.20
N VAL A 151 8.89 -17.81 -10.93
CA VAL A 151 7.78 -18.40 -11.68
C VAL A 151 6.67 -18.87 -10.74
N ILE A 152 7.03 -19.52 -9.63
CA ILE A 152 6.08 -20.01 -8.63
C ILE A 152 5.40 -18.80 -7.94
N ARG A 153 6.18 -17.82 -7.53
CA ARG A 153 5.67 -16.63 -6.85
C ARG A 153 4.72 -15.81 -7.74
N SER A 154 5.08 -15.62 -9.02
CA SER A 154 4.19 -14.94 -9.98
C SER A 154 2.89 -15.72 -10.16
N TYR A 155 2.97 -17.04 -10.34
CA TYR A 155 1.78 -17.90 -10.46
C TYR A 155 0.86 -17.77 -9.23
N VAL A 156 1.40 -17.84 -8.03
CA VAL A 156 0.62 -17.70 -6.77
C VAL A 156 -0.04 -16.33 -6.71
N ARG A 157 0.70 -15.26 -7.01
CA ARG A 157 0.18 -13.88 -7.02
C ARG A 157 -0.95 -13.71 -8.03
N ASP A 158 -0.73 -14.14 -9.28
CA ASP A 158 -1.69 -13.95 -10.36
C ASP A 158 -2.97 -14.76 -10.14
N THR A 159 -2.83 -15.98 -9.62
CA THR A 159 -3.98 -16.82 -9.27
C THR A 159 -4.75 -16.24 -8.08
N THR A 160 -4.05 -15.72 -7.07
CA THR A 160 -4.69 -15.02 -5.94
C THR A 160 -5.42 -13.76 -6.40
N LYS A 161 -4.82 -12.93 -7.27
CA LYS A 161 -5.49 -11.74 -7.82
C LYS A 161 -6.77 -12.08 -8.58
N ARG A 162 -6.73 -13.14 -9.40
CA ARG A 162 -7.85 -13.54 -10.26
C ARG A 162 -8.99 -14.21 -9.49
N GLY A 163 -8.66 -15.13 -8.59
CA GLY A 163 -9.64 -15.97 -7.89
C GLY A 163 -9.86 -15.62 -6.42
N GLY A 164 -9.07 -14.72 -5.85
CA GLY A 164 -9.15 -14.37 -4.45
C GLY A 164 -10.29 -13.41 -4.11
N GLN A 165 -10.64 -13.37 -2.82
CA GLN A 165 -11.67 -12.50 -2.27
C GLN A 165 -11.07 -11.59 -1.19
N LEU A 166 -11.46 -10.32 -1.22
CA LEU A 166 -11.20 -9.38 -0.13
C LEU A 166 -12.27 -9.59 0.93
N CYS A 167 -11.83 -9.94 2.13
CA CYS A 167 -12.70 -10.28 3.25
C CYS A 167 -12.46 -9.32 4.42
N ALA A 168 -13.54 -9.00 5.13
CA ALA A 168 -13.46 -8.34 6.41
C ALA A 168 -14.37 -9.03 7.41
N ALA A 169 -13.92 -9.16 8.64
CA ALA A 169 -14.64 -9.75 9.74
C ALA A 169 -14.51 -8.88 11.00
N ARG A 170 -15.51 -8.96 11.89
CA ARG A 170 -15.41 -8.33 13.20
C ARG A 170 -14.23 -8.91 13.96
N ARG A 171 -13.40 -8.06 14.53
CA ARG A 171 -12.27 -8.50 15.37
C ARG A 171 -12.80 -8.89 16.75
N GLU A 172 -12.61 -10.15 17.13
CA GLU A 172 -12.89 -10.60 18.48
C GLU A 172 -11.90 -9.95 19.47
N GLN A 173 -12.43 -9.27 20.48
CA GLN A 173 -11.62 -8.81 21.60
C GLN A 173 -11.44 -9.97 22.57
N LYS A 174 -10.23 -10.50 22.66
CA LYS A 174 -9.88 -11.45 23.71
C LYS A 174 -9.88 -10.72 25.06
N GLY A 175 -10.89 -10.99 25.87
CA GLY A 175 -10.92 -10.63 27.28
C GLY A 175 -11.40 -9.23 27.59
N SER A 176 -12.66 -9.12 27.95
CA SER A 176 -13.14 -8.46 29.16
C SER A 176 -14.67 -8.54 29.25
N ALA A 177 -15.14 -9.44 30.08
CA ALA A 177 -16.52 -9.43 30.57
C ALA A 177 -16.82 -8.20 31.45
N GLU A 178 -15.88 -7.26 31.60
CA GLU A 178 -15.94 -6.19 32.59
C GLU A 178 -16.06 -4.75 32.04
N LYS A 179 -16.26 -4.54 30.74
CA LYS A 179 -16.53 -3.18 30.24
C LYS A 179 -17.94 -3.03 29.68
N GLN A 180 -18.92 -3.13 30.56
CA GLN A 180 -20.34 -2.79 30.26
C GLN A 180 -20.58 -1.29 30.05
N ASN A 181 -19.59 -0.44 30.27
CA ASN A 181 -19.64 1.02 30.05
C ASN A 181 -18.75 1.45 28.89
N GLU A 182 -18.87 0.83 27.72
CA GLU A 182 -18.36 1.46 26.51
C GLU A 182 -19.12 2.77 26.28
N ALA A 183 -18.38 3.87 26.27
CA ALA A 183 -18.98 5.17 26.01
C ALA A 183 -19.79 5.12 24.69
N GLU A 184 -20.92 5.79 24.66
CA GLU A 184 -21.85 5.88 23.52
C GLU A 184 -21.11 6.15 22.19
N LYS A 185 -20.05 6.97 22.24
CA LYS A 185 -19.13 7.23 21.11
C LYS A 185 -18.38 6.01 20.55
N GLU A 186 -18.07 5.00 21.36
CA GLU A 186 -17.45 3.77 20.88
C GLU A 186 -18.46 2.84 20.20
N ARG A 187 -19.71 2.85 20.67
CA ARG A 187 -20.81 2.14 20.01
C ARG A 187 -21.13 2.74 18.64
N GLU A 188 -21.22 4.07 18.55
CA GLU A 188 -21.40 4.78 17.29
C GLU A 188 -20.26 4.51 16.28
N LYS A 189 -19.00 4.54 16.74
CA LYS A 189 -17.85 4.20 15.89
C LYS A 189 -17.92 2.78 15.34
N ARG A 190 -18.40 1.82 16.16
CA ARG A 190 -18.53 0.43 15.74
C ARG A 190 -19.67 0.24 14.75
N ALA A 191 -20.79 0.96 14.91
CA ALA A 191 -21.94 0.90 14.03
C ALA A 191 -21.58 1.26 12.57
N VAL A 192 -20.63 2.20 12.36
CA VAL A 192 -20.15 2.59 11.03
C VAL A 192 -19.54 1.41 10.25
N TYR A 193 -19.02 0.39 10.95
CA TYR A 193 -18.35 -0.75 10.32
C TYR A 193 -19.21 -2.03 10.28
N GLU A 194 -20.47 -1.99 10.69
CA GLU A 194 -21.35 -3.17 10.73
C GLU A 194 -21.49 -3.85 9.37
N THR A 195 -21.53 -3.08 8.30
CA THR A 195 -21.60 -3.60 6.92
C THR A 195 -20.39 -4.42 6.50
N TYR A 196 -19.29 -4.35 7.27
CA TYR A 196 -18.04 -5.07 7.01
C TYR A 196 -17.78 -6.21 8.01
N TYR A 197 -18.72 -6.53 8.91
CA TYR A 197 -18.50 -7.58 9.93
C TYR A 197 -18.50 -9.01 9.37
N ASP A 198 -19.08 -9.19 8.20
CA ASP A 198 -19.02 -10.43 7.40
C ASP A 198 -19.04 -10.04 5.92
N PHE A 199 -17.95 -9.41 5.48
CA PHE A 199 -17.87 -8.87 4.13
C PHE A 199 -16.96 -9.72 3.27
N ARG A 200 -17.39 -9.99 2.02
CA ARG A 200 -16.63 -10.72 1.01
C ARG A 200 -16.92 -10.14 -0.36
N GLU A 201 -15.88 -9.83 -1.12
CA GLU A 201 -16.02 -9.50 -2.53
C GLU A 201 -14.80 -9.97 -3.33
N PRO A 202 -14.97 -10.34 -4.63
CA PRO A 202 -13.85 -10.70 -5.49
C PRO A 202 -12.83 -9.53 -5.57
N LEU A 203 -11.53 -9.82 -5.49
CA LEU A 203 -10.47 -8.82 -5.57
C LEU A 203 -10.58 -7.93 -6.81
N MET A 204 -10.93 -8.53 -7.95
CA MET A 204 -11.12 -7.82 -9.22
C MET A 204 -12.27 -6.78 -9.21
N LYS A 205 -13.17 -6.85 -8.24
CA LYS A 205 -14.31 -5.94 -8.08
C LYS A 205 -14.17 -5.01 -6.88
N ALA A 206 -13.05 -5.11 -6.15
CA ALA A 206 -12.82 -4.29 -4.96
C ALA A 206 -12.81 -2.80 -5.32
N THR A 207 -13.69 -2.04 -4.68
CA THR A 207 -13.81 -0.60 -4.90
C THR A 207 -12.97 0.19 -3.91
N GLY A 208 -12.31 1.25 -4.35
CA GLY A 208 -11.36 2.01 -3.53
C GLY A 208 -11.95 2.52 -2.21
N TYR A 209 -13.19 3.03 -2.21
CA TYR A 209 -13.81 3.53 -0.98
C TYR A 209 -14.03 2.44 0.08
N ARG A 210 -14.34 1.19 -0.35
CA ARG A 210 -14.47 0.05 0.57
C ARG A 210 -13.12 -0.38 1.13
N VAL A 211 -12.09 -0.44 0.28
CA VAL A 211 -10.72 -0.72 0.72
C VAL A 211 -10.29 0.27 1.80
N LEU A 212 -10.48 1.57 1.57
CA LEU A 212 -10.13 2.61 2.56
C LEU A 212 -10.97 2.52 3.84
N ALA A 213 -12.26 2.21 3.73
CA ALA A 213 -13.13 2.03 4.89
C ALA A 213 -12.70 0.83 5.74
N MET A 214 -12.41 -0.32 5.10
CA MET A 214 -11.93 -1.53 5.79
C MET A 214 -10.55 -1.32 6.42
N ASN A 215 -9.61 -0.66 5.73
CA ASN A 215 -8.29 -0.32 6.28
C ASN A 215 -8.40 0.58 7.51
N ARG A 216 -9.35 1.53 7.50
CA ARG A 216 -9.63 2.37 8.68
C ARG A 216 -10.16 1.54 9.84
N GLY A 217 -11.15 0.65 9.59
CA GLY A 217 -11.70 -0.24 10.61
C GLY A 217 -10.65 -1.19 11.21
N GLU A 218 -9.69 -1.64 10.39
CA GLU A 218 -8.56 -2.46 10.85
C GLU A 218 -7.59 -1.65 11.72
N LYS A 219 -7.25 -0.42 11.31
CA LYS A 219 -6.42 0.51 12.09
C LYS A 219 -7.05 0.85 13.45
N GLU A 220 -8.36 0.98 13.48
CA GLU A 220 -9.14 1.20 14.71
C GLU A 220 -9.36 -0.09 15.53
N LYS A 221 -8.81 -1.23 15.07
CA LYS A 221 -8.90 -2.55 15.72
C LYS A 221 -10.34 -3.10 15.84
N ILE A 222 -11.25 -2.62 15.00
CA ILE A 222 -12.65 -3.07 14.93
C ILE A 222 -12.79 -4.23 13.95
N LEU A 223 -12.08 -4.14 12.80
CA LEU A 223 -12.11 -5.17 11.76
C LEU A 223 -10.80 -5.96 11.73
N ARG A 224 -10.89 -7.18 11.20
CA ARG A 224 -9.79 -7.96 10.66
C ARG A 224 -9.99 -8.04 9.16
N VAL A 225 -9.05 -7.52 8.38
CA VAL A 225 -9.11 -7.55 6.91
C VAL A 225 -8.10 -8.54 6.38
N TYR A 226 -8.51 -9.40 5.46
CA TYR A 226 -7.65 -10.44 4.90
C TYR A 226 -8.09 -10.81 3.48
N ILE A 227 -7.20 -11.51 2.77
CA ILE A 227 -7.50 -12.06 1.44
C ILE A 227 -7.68 -13.58 1.57
N GLU A 228 -8.83 -14.07 1.12
CA GLU A 228 -9.07 -15.49 0.97
C GLU A 228 -8.65 -15.91 -0.45
N ALA A 229 -7.51 -16.57 -0.54
CA ALA A 229 -6.95 -17.04 -1.80
C ALA A 229 -7.53 -18.43 -2.18
N PRO A 230 -7.57 -18.79 -3.47
CA PRO A 230 -7.95 -20.13 -3.93
C PRO A 230 -6.84 -21.14 -3.65
N SER A 231 -6.60 -21.43 -2.37
CA SER A 231 -5.44 -22.19 -1.88
C SER A 231 -5.39 -23.62 -2.44
N GLU A 232 -6.55 -24.27 -2.59
CA GLU A 232 -6.62 -25.64 -3.12
C GLU A 232 -6.20 -25.70 -4.59
N GLU A 233 -6.66 -24.73 -5.41
CA GLU A 233 -6.26 -24.62 -6.83
C GLU A 233 -4.74 -24.39 -6.93
N ILE A 234 -4.21 -23.48 -6.12
CA ILE A 234 -2.80 -23.15 -6.09
C ILE A 234 -1.97 -24.38 -5.71
N LEU A 235 -2.28 -25.02 -4.60
CA LEU A 235 -1.56 -26.19 -4.11
C LEU A 235 -1.67 -27.36 -5.07
N SER A 236 -2.84 -27.64 -5.62
CA SER A 236 -3.05 -28.71 -6.62
C SER A 236 -2.17 -28.50 -7.85
N THR A 237 -2.11 -27.27 -8.35
CA THR A 237 -1.26 -26.95 -9.52
C THR A 237 0.23 -27.06 -9.18
N LEU A 238 0.66 -26.58 -8.01
CA LEU A 238 2.06 -26.70 -7.60
C LEU A 238 2.46 -28.18 -7.44
N ARG A 239 1.63 -28.99 -6.83
CA ARG A 239 1.84 -30.45 -6.70
C ARG A 239 1.98 -31.11 -8.05
N SER A 240 1.05 -30.86 -8.97
CA SER A 240 1.08 -31.47 -10.31
C SER A 240 2.29 -31.09 -11.15
N ARG A 241 2.87 -29.91 -10.90
CA ARG A 241 4.06 -29.43 -11.65
C ARG A 241 5.39 -29.83 -11.01
N LEU A 242 5.44 -29.97 -9.69
CA LEU A 242 6.68 -30.11 -8.93
C LEU A 242 6.91 -31.53 -8.42
N ILE A 243 5.86 -32.33 -8.23
CA ILE A 243 5.96 -33.71 -7.75
C ILE A 243 5.96 -34.65 -8.93
N LYS A 244 7.00 -35.48 -9.04
CA LYS A 244 7.07 -36.57 -10.01
C LYS A 244 6.35 -37.80 -9.42
N ALA A 245 5.23 -38.16 -10.00
CA ALA A 245 4.37 -39.24 -9.52
C ALA A 245 5.07 -40.63 -9.46
N GLU A 246 6.16 -40.79 -10.17
CA GLU A 246 6.93 -42.04 -10.26
C GLU A 246 7.74 -42.34 -9.00
N ASN A 247 8.13 -41.29 -8.22
CA ASN A 247 8.95 -41.47 -7.04
C ASN A 247 8.13 -41.31 -5.74
N LYS A 248 7.67 -42.42 -5.19
CA LYS A 248 6.87 -42.45 -3.95
C LYS A 248 7.70 -42.07 -2.72
N ASN A 249 9.03 -42.31 -2.72
CA ASN A 249 9.87 -42.09 -1.55
C ASN A 249 10.03 -40.61 -1.21
N THR A 250 9.97 -39.73 -2.22
CA THR A 250 10.13 -38.28 -2.03
C THR A 250 8.82 -37.51 -2.15
N ALA A 251 7.74 -38.12 -2.67
CA ALA A 251 6.49 -37.41 -2.96
C ALA A 251 5.87 -36.73 -1.74
N GLU A 252 5.82 -37.44 -0.61
CA GLU A 252 5.28 -36.88 0.64
C GLU A 252 6.12 -35.69 1.14
N ALA A 253 7.45 -35.83 1.11
CA ALA A 253 8.37 -34.79 1.51
C ALA A 253 8.24 -33.54 0.63
N MET A 254 8.12 -33.71 -0.68
CA MET A 254 7.86 -32.64 -1.63
C MET A 254 6.53 -31.95 -1.35
N ASP A 255 5.46 -32.70 -1.07
CA ASP A 255 4.15 -32.12 -0.73
C ASP A 255 4.21 -31.30 0.54
N ARG A 256 4.88 -31.79 1.57
CA ARG A 256 5.10 -31.05 2.83
C ARG A 256 5.89 -29.76 2.58
N ALA A 257 6.96 -29.80 1.79
CA ALA A 257 7.76 -28.62 1.47
C ALA A 257 6.97 -27.58 0.64
N ILE A 258 6.17 -28.01 -0.34
CA ILE A 258 5.30 -27.16 -1.13
C ILE A 258 4.24 -26.49 -0.25
N THR A 259 3.58 -27.28 0.59
CA THR A 259 2.53 -26.79 1.49
C THR A 259 3.09 -25.78 2.50
N ASP A 260 4.24 -26.07 3.13
CA ASP A 260 4.90 -25.16 4.06
C ASP A 260 5.36 -23.88 3.36
N SER A 261 5.95 -23.99 2.17
CA SER A 261 6.32 -22.83 1.35
C SER A 261 5.14 -21.92 1.06
N TYR A 262 4.01 -22.50 0.65
CA TYR A 262 2.80 -21.74 0.35
C TYR A 262 2.22 -21.08 1.62
N VAL A 263 1.93 -21.86 2.65
CA VAL A 263 1.19 -21.39 3.84
C VAL A 263 2.04 -20.41 4.69
N ARG A 264 3.30 -20.72 4.88
CA ARG A 264 4.18 -19.94 5.78
C ARG A 264 4.88 -18.79 5.10
N LEU A 265 5.29 -18.93 3.83
CA LEU A 265 6.15 -17.96 3.16
C LEU A 265 5.41 -17.16 2.08
N MET A 266 4.73 -17.85 1.14
CA MET A 266 4.16 -17.18 -0.04
C MET A 266 2.82 -16.51 0.25
N ALA A 267 1.85 -17.20 0.84
CA ALA A 267 0.51 -16.67 1.04
C ALA A 267 0.49 -15.37 1.87
N PRO A 268 1.20 -15.26 3.03
CA PRO A 268 1.23 -14.02 3.79
C PRO A 268 1.95 -12.88 3.06
N ALA A 269 2.96 -13.20 2.26
CA ALA A 269 3.69 -12.19 1.48
C ALA A 269 2.84 -11.67 0.33
N VAL A 270 2.22 -12.56 -0.44
CA VAL A 270 1.34 -12.22 -1.57
C VAL A 270 0.10 -11.45 -1.09
N GLU A 271 -0.50 -11.85 0.03
CA GLU A 271 -1.61 -11.12 0.64
C GLU A 271 -1.22 -9.67 0.96
N ARG A 272 -0.09 -9.48 1.62
CA ARG A 272 0.42 -8.13 1.95
C ARG A 272 0.67 -7.30 0.70
N ASP A 273 1.32 -7.90 -0.32
CA ASP A 273 1.63 -7.21 -1.56
C ASP A 273 0.35 -6.75 -2.29
N ILE A 274 -0.66 -7.63 -2.39
CA ILE A 274 -1.95 -7.30 -3.03
C ILE A 274 -2.71 -6.25 -2.21
N ARG A 275 -2.71 -6.35 -0.88
CA ARG A 275 -3.36 -5.35 -0.03
C ARG A 275 -2.71 -3.97 -0.16
N ASN A 276 -1.39 -3.91 -0.28
CA ASN A 276 -0.66 -2.66 -0.52
C ASN A 276 -1.05 -2.06 -1.88
N GLU A 277 -1.08 -2.86 -2.95
CA GLU A 277 -1.50 -2.42 -4.29
C GLU A 277 -2.95 -1.90 -4.28
N LEU A 278 -3.88 -2.60 -3.62
CA LEU A 278 -5.27 -2.15 -3.50
C LEU A 278 -5.37 -0.83 -2.73
N THR A 279 -4.58 -0.67 -1.68
CA THR A 279 -4.57 0.56 -0.87
C THR A 279 -4.04 1.73 -1.67
N GLU A 280 -2.91 1.57 -2.37
CA GLU A 280 -2.32 2.61 -3.21
C GLU A 280 -3.27 3.06 -4.33
N ALA A 281 -3.90 2.10 -5.01
CA ALA A 281 -4.90 2.39 -6.04
C ALA A 281 -6.12 3.12 -5.46
N ALA A 282 -6.58 2.73 -4.27
CA ALA A 282 -7.71 3.34 -3.58
C ALA A 282 -7.42 4.77 -3.11
N GLU A 283 -6.24 5.02 -2.58
CA GLU A 283 -5.78 6.35 -2.15
C GLU A 283 -5.65 7.29 -3.34
N THR A 284 -5.02 6.84 -4.43
CA THR A 284 -4.89 7.61 -5.67
C THR A 284 -6.26 7.99 -6.23
N GLY A 285 -7.19 7.03 -6.29
CA GLY A 285 -8.55 7.28 -6.75
C GLY A 285 -9.31 8.27 -5.85
N ALA A 286 -9.16 8.17 -4.53
CA ALA A 286 -9.80 9.09 -3.59
C ALA A 286 -9.27 10.52 -3.71
N ILE A 287 -7.96 10.69 -3.87
CA ILE A 287 -7.32 12.00 -4.10
C ILE A 287 -7.87 12.62 -5.40
N GLU A 288 -8.01 11.85 -6.47
CA GLU A 288 -8.53 12.35 -7.74
C GLU A 288 -10.00 12.79 -7.64
N VAL A 289 -10.84 12.04 -6.91
CA VAL A 289 -12.23 12.46 -6.64
C VAL A 289 -12.26 13.75 -5.82
N PHE A 290 -11.42 13.85 -4.78
CA PHE A 290 -11.31 15.07 -3.99
C PHE A 290 -10.86 16.26 -4.84
N ARG A 291 -9.86 16.09 -5.71
CA ARG A 291 -9.38 17.11 -6.64
C ARG A 291 -10.50 17.63 -7.53
N LYS A 292 -11.29 16.72 -8.11
CA LYS A 292 -12.43 17.10 -8.96
C LYS A 292 -13.49 17.88 -8.20
N ASN A 293 -13.86 17.42 -7.02
CA ASN A 293 -14.86 18.10 -6.18
C ASN A 293 -14.37 19.48 -5.74
N LEU A 294 -13.12 19.59 -5.34
CA LEU A 294 -12.52 20.88 -4.96
C LEU A 294 -12.46 21.84 -6.16
N HIS A 295 -12.07 21.35 -7.34
CA HIS A 295 -12.08 22.14 -8.56
C HIS A 295 -13.48 22.67 -8.88
N GLN A 296 -14.51 21.81 -8.84
CA GLN A 296 -15.89 22.22 -9.07
C GLN A 296 -16.36 23.26 -8.06
N LEU A 297 -15.99 23.10 -6.79
CA LEU A 297 -16.32 24.08 -5.76
C LEU A 297 -15.67 25.44 -6.01
N LEU A 298 -14.38 25.45 -6.35
CA LEU A 298 -13.62 26.68 -6.59
C LEU A 298 -14.00 27.37 -7.90
N MET A 299 -14.49 26.61 -8.89
CA MET A 299 -14.91 27.11 -10.19
C MET A 299 -16.40 27.43 -10.29
N GLN A 300 -17.11 27.46 -9.16
CA GLN A 300 -18.50 27.91 -9.17
C GLN A 300 -18.57 29.36 -9.65
N PRO A 301 -19.54 29.67 -10.52
CA PRO A 301 -19.71 31.04 -10.97
C PRO A 301 -20.00 31.96 -9.80
N PRO A 302 -19.49 33.19 -9.82
CA PRO A 302 -19.82 34.17 -8.79
C PRO A 302 -21.33 34.46 -8.76
N ILE A 303 -21.82 34.78 -7.60
CA ILE A 303 -23.22 35.25 -7.45
C ILE A 303 -23.31 36.59 -8.18
N ALA A 304 -24.11 36.64 -9.23
CA ALA A 304 -24.28 37.86 -10.02
C ALA A 304 -25.47 38.69 -9.54
N GLY A 305 -25.36 40.01 -9.67
CA GLY A 305 -26.46 40.92 -9.35
C GLY A 305 -26.67 41.22 -7.87
N GLU A 306 -25.70 40.85 -7.02
CA GLU A 306 -25.75 41.05 -5.58
C GLU A 306 -24.61 41.95 -5.09
N VAL A 307 -24.89 42.83 -4.13
CA VAL A 307 -23.86 43.53 -3.37
C VAL A 307 -23.48 42.66 -2.19
N VAL A 308 -22.27 42.10 -2.19
CA VAL A 308 -21.85 41.10 -1.22
C VAL A 308 -20.90 41.69 -0.18
N LEU A 309 -21.18 41.42 1.09
CA LEU A 309 -20.24 41.60 2.18
C LEU A 309 -19.51 40.27 2.47
N GLY A 310 -18.28 40.16 2.01
CA GLY A 310 -17.39 39.04 2.37
C GLY A 310 -16.88 39.21 3.80
N TRP A 311 -16.95 38.14 4.59
CA TRP A 311 -16.54 38.11 5.98
C TRP A 311 -15.56 36.95 6.25
N ASP A 312 -14.29 37.29 6.44
CA ASP A 312 -13.24 36.33 6.83
C ASP A 312 -13.03 36.36 8.36
N PRO A 313 -13.54 35.37 9.12
CA PRO A 313 -13.48 35.38 10.57
C PRO A 313 -12.07 35.04 11.09
N ALA A 314 -11.54 35.88 11.99
CA ALA A 314 -10.29 35.61 12.68
C ALA A 314 -10.29 36.19 14.11
N PHE A 315 -9.93 35.36 15.11
CA PHE A 315 -9.95 35.72 16.52
C PHE A 315 -8.83 36.71 16.93
N ARG A 316 -7.60 36.48 16.47
CA ARG A 316 -6.43 37.28 16.88
C ARG A 316 -6.23 38.54 16.08
N THR A 317 -6.40 38.45 14.76
CA THR A 317 -6.13 39.55 13.82
C THR A 317 -7.36 40.36 13.48
N GLY A 318 -8.52 40.00 14.03
CA GLY A 318 -9.82 40.59 13.71
C GLY A 318 -10.42 40.01 12.46
N CYS A 319 -11.75 40.07 12.36
CA CYS A 319 -12.49 39.70 11.17
C CYS A 319 -12.26 40.73 10.08
N LYS A 320 -11.90 40.29 8.88
CA LYS A 320 -11.73 41.13 7.70
C LYS A 320 -13.05 41.19 6.95
N LEU A 321 -13.47 42.38 6.59
CA LEU A 321 -14.67 42.64 5.82
C LEU A 321 -14.30 43.27 4.47
N ALA A 322 -14.97 42.85 3.43
CA ALA A 322 -14.87 43.47 2.11
C ALA A 322 -16.28 43.56 1.48
N VAL A 323 -16.70 44.76 1.08
CA VAL A 323 -17.93 44.94 0.30
C VAL A 323 -17.56 44.96 -1.17
N VAL A 324 -18.23 44.13 -1.96
CA VAL A 324 -18.09 44.09 -3.42
C VAL A 324 -19.41 44.37 -4.10
N ASP A 325 -19.35 45.07 -5.22
CA ASP A 325 -20.53 45.34 -6.04
C ASP A 325 -20.94 44.14 -6.91
N GLU A 326 -22.00 44.27 -7.67
CA GLU A 326 -22.54 43.26 -8.58
C GLU A 326 -21.53 42.74 -9.62
N THR A 327 -20.46 43.49 -9.88
CA THR A 327 -19.40 43.15 -10.85
C THR A 327 -18.19 42.54 -10.18
N GLY A 328 -18.16 42.44 -8.83
CA GLY A 328 -17.03 41.95 -8.05
C GLY A 328 -15.97 43.03 -7.73
N LYS A 329 -16.24 44.33 -8.04
CA LYS A 329 -15.34 45.42 -7.67
C LYS A 329 -15.44 45.69 -6.16
N VAL A 330 -14.30 45.77 -5.50
CA VAL A 330 -14.24 46.11 -4.07
C VAL A 330 -14.64 47.58 -3.87
N LEU A 331 -15.67 47.80 -3.07
CA LEU A 331 -16.18 49.13 -2.71
C LEU A 331 -15.54 49.66 -1.43
N ASP A 332 -15.38 48.80 -0.42
CA ASP A 332 -14.78 49.16 0.86
C ASP A 332 -14.27 47.94 1.60
N THR A 333 -13.38 48.19 2.57
CA THR A 333 -12.82 47.11 3.44
C THR A 333 -12.71 47.61 4.90
N ALA A 334 -12.85 46.70 5.84
CA ALA A 334 -12.64 46.98 7.24
C ALA A 334 -12.09 45.77 8.02
N VAL A 335 -11.52 46.03 9.19
CA VAL A 335 -11.18 45.00 10.18
C VAL A 335 -11.98 45.28 11.45
N VAL A 336 -12.75 44.29 11.89
CA VAL A 336 -13.62 44.39 13.06
C VAL A 336 -13.34 43.27 14.06
N TYR A 337 -13.68 43.49 15.31
CA TYR A 337 -13.44 42.54 16.40
C TYR A 337 -14.77 42.25 17.15
N PRO A 338 -15.64 41.42 16.56
CA PRO A 338 -16.99 41.15 17.07
C PRO A 338 -17.01 40.14 18.22
N THR A 339 -15.96 39.30 18.38
CA THR A 339 -15.94 38.18 19.34
C THR A 339 -14.82 38.27 20.34
N MET A 340 -14.99 37.63 21.51
CA MET A 340 -13.95 37.54 22.55
C MET A 340 -12.65 36.89 22.01
N PRO A 341 -11.45 37.22 22.47
CA PRO A 341 -11.17 38.14 23.58
C PRO A 341 -11.10 39.62 23.13
N THR A 342 -12.16 40.34 23.28
CA THR A 342 -12.22 41.79 23.00
C THR A 342 -13.08 42.49 24.05
N ASN A 343 -13.02 43.82 24.10
CA ASN A 343 -13.83 44.59 25.04
C ASN A 343 -15.16 45.01 24.38
N GLU A 344 -16.16 45.32 25.20
CA GLU A 344 -17.51 45.75 24.75
C GLU A 344 -17.46 46.94 23.77
N LYS A 345 -16.51 47.86 23.95
CA LYS A 345 -16.36 49.02 23.07
C LYS A 345 -16.02 48.58 21.63
N LYS A 346 -15.11 47.60 21.46
CA LYS A 346 -14.75 47.07 20.13
C LYS A 346 -15.88 46.25 19.54
N GLN A 347 -16.65 45.53 20.35
CA GLN A 347 -17.82 44.77 19.86
C GLN A 347 -18.91 45.74 19.36
N ARG A 348 -19.19 46.81 20.09
CA ARG A 348 -20.14 47.85 19.63
C ARG A 348 -19.67 48.55 18.37
N ALA A 349 -18.40 48.92 18.27
CA ALA A 349 -17.81 49.49 17.07
C ALA A 349 -17.87 48.54 15.87
N ALA A 350 -17.70 47.21 16.09
CA ALA A 350 -17.86 46.19 15.03
C ALA A 350 -19.31 46.15 14.53
N ALA A 351 -20.30 46.19 15.42
CA ALA A 351 -21.71 46.18 15.06
C ALA A 351 -22.12 47.49 14.32
N GLU A 352 -21.61 48.63 14.73
CA GLU A 352 -21.82 49.92 14.08
C GLU A 352 -21.22 49.92 12.67
N LYS A 353 -19.97 49.40 12.51
CA LYS A 353 -19.34 49.34 11.19
C LYS A 353 -20.03 48.36 10.23
N LEU A 354 -20.54 47.26 10.73
CA LEU A 354 -21.35 46.33 9.94
C LEU A 354 -22.65 47.00 9.44
N ARG A 355 -23.35 47.69 10.35
CA ARG A 355 -24.58 48.39 9.98
C ARG A 355 -24.30 49.48 8.96
N GLU A 356 -23.23 50.29 9.16
CA GLU A 356 -22.78 51.27 8.17
C GLU A 356 -22.56 50.67 6.80
N PHE A 357 -21.88 49.51 6.69
CA PHE A 357 -21.62 48.85 5.41
C PHE A 357 -22.90 48.36 4.74
N ILE A 358 -23.79 47.73 5.51
CA ILE A 358 -25.06 47.25 5.01
C ILE A 358 -25.92 48.38 4.43
N GLU A 359 -26.06 49.48 5.21
CA GLU A 359 -26.90 50.61 4.84
C GLU A 359 -26.28 51.43 3.68
N LYS A 360 -24.96 51.74 3.79
CA LYS A 360 -24.29 52.60 2.79
C LYS A 360 -24.20 52.00 1.42
N TYR A 361 -23.94 50.67 1.35
CA TYR A 361 -23.70 49.99 0.07
C TYR A 361 -24.89 49.16 -0.39
N GLY A 362 -25.96 49.09 0.38
CA GLY A 362 -27.11 48.26 0.06
C GLY A 362 -26.79 46.79 -0.01
N VAL A 363 -25.99 46.27 0.96
CA VAL A 363 -25.58 44.85 0.99
C VAL A 363 -26.79 43.93 1.01
N THR A 364 -26.88 43.04 0.03
CA THR A 364 -27.98 42.09 -0.16
C THR A 364 -27.59 40.68 0.30
N LEU A 365 -26.29 40.37 0.32
CA LEU A 365 -25.75 39.07 0.73
C LEU A 365 -24.54 39.22 1.62
N ILE A 366 -24.43 38.35 2.66
CA ILE A 366 -23.24 38.20 3.49
C ILE A 366 -22.69 36.78 3.27
N SER A 367 -21.40 36.66 2.97
CA SER A 367 -20.72 35.41 2.70
C SER A 367 -19.49 35.20 3.60
#